data_5acef8a7b91c7c74a973e0c7d668c08e
#
_entry.id   5acef8a7b91c7c74a973e0c7d668c08e
#
_cell.length_a   1.000
_cell.length_b   1.000
_cell.length_c   1.000
_cell.angle_alpha   90.00
_cell.angle_beta   90.00
_cell.angle_gamma   90.00
#
_symmetry.space_group_name_H-M   'P 1'
#
loop_
_entity.id
_entity.type
_entity.pdbx_description
1 polymer ?
#
loop_
_entity_poly.entity_id
_entity_poly.type
_entity_poly.pdbx_seq_one_letter_code
_entity_poly.pdbx_strand_id
1 'polypeptide(L)'
;MKAKERGIETHLVVLTDGSRGGNSSDLVETRNREVKQASGMLGFKSLHCWSEPDRFLDPTEDIIEKASGVIQDLLPSTVFFPGPVEIHPDHRAAALLVWKALQKIRCKEFTPEPISYEIGVQNPANMLIDITTQSRGKDAVMQIYASQNKENNYPELVAALDKGRTFSLPKEVKFAEGFFRYQTKDLGLSFDEMTHLVIDL
;
A
#
# COMPACT_ATOMS: atom_id res chain seq x y z
N MET A 1 -2.46 -12.17 -0.91
CA MET A 1 -3.21 -13.41 -1.18
C MET A 1 -2.87 -13.99 -2.55
N LYS A 2 -3.17 -13.33 -3.67
CA LYS A 2 -2.81 -13.85 -5.03
C LYS A 2 -1.31 -14.11 -5.22
N ALA A 3 -0.43 -13.28 -4.66
CA ALA A 3 1.00 -13.54 -4.66
C ALA A 3 1.35 -14.84 -3.93
N LYS A 4 0.79 -15.02 -2.71
CA LYS A 4 0.96 -16.26 -1.93
C LYS A 4 0.49 -17.51 -2.69
N GLU A 5 -0.67 -17.42 -3.35
CA GLU A 5 -1.22 -18.53 -4.17
C GLU A 5 -0.31 -18.90 -5.35
N ARG A 6 0.49 -17.95 -5.82
CA ARG A 6 1.45 -18.12 -6.93
C ARG A 6 2.88 -18.40 -6.48
N GLY A 7 3.12 -18.53 -5.17
CA GLY A 7 4.46 -18.73 -4.63
C GLY A 7 5.40 -17.52 -4.79
N ILE A 8 4.84 -16.31 -5.00
CA ILE A 8 5.62 -15.08 -5.13
C ILE A 8 5.93 -14.56 -3.73
N GLU A 9 7.21 -14.36 -3.45
CA GLU A 9 7.66 -13.75 -2.19
C GLU A 9 7.22 -12.29 -2.11
N THR A 10 6.69 -11.91 -0.95
CA THR A 10 6.25 -10.55 -0.66
C THR A 10 6.79 -10.09 0.69
N HIS A 11 7.10 -8.81 0.78
CA HIS A 11 7.65 -8.16 1.96
C HIS A 11 6.77 -6.97 2.33
N LEU A 12 6.60 -6.71 3.62
CA LEU A 12 5.77 -5.61 4.10
C LEU A 12 6.61 -4.62 4.92
N VAL A 13 6.49 -3.34 4.56
CA VAL A 13 7.03 -2.23 5.35
C VAL A 13 5.88 -1.42 5.91
N VAL A 14 5.81 -1.29 7.23
CA VAL A 14 4.87 -0.43 7.94
C VAL A 14 5.64 0.78 8.42
N LEU A 15 5.28 1.95 7.93
CA LEU A 15 6.06 3.17 8.13
C LEU A 15 5.80 3.81 9.50
N THR A 16 4.54 3.95 9.90
CA THR A 16 4.14 4.68 11.11
C THR A 16 3.72 3.77 12.25
N ASP A 17 3.81 4.26 13.48
CA ASP A 17 3.45 3.53 14.70
C ASP A 17 1.93 3.43 14.93
N GLY A 18 1.13 4.21 14.20
CA GLY A 18 -0.33 4.24 14.31
C GLY A 18 -0.85 4.79 15.65
N SER A 19 -0.05 5.56 16.39
CA SER A 19 -0.34 6.01 17.75
C SER A 19 -1.53 6.96 17.88
N ARG A 20 -1.95 7.61 16.78
CA ARG A 20 -2.98 8.65 16.81
C ARG A 20 -4.37 8.23 16.35
N GLY A 21 -4.57 6.97 16.02
CA GLY A 21 -5.87 6.45 15.57
C GLY A 21 -6.72 5.87 16.70
N GLY A 22 -6.66 6.42 17.91
CA GLY A 22 -7.43 5.99 19.09
C GLY A 22 -6.84 6.53 20.38
N ASN A 23 -7.50 6.27 21.52
CA ASN A 23 -7.13 6.84 22.83
C ASN A 23 -6.58 5.81 23.83
N SER A 24 -6.33 4.54 23.42
CA SER A 24 -5.81 3.52 24.32
C SER A 24 -4.31 3.69 24.55
N SER A 25 -3.87 3.52 25.79
CA SER A 25 -2.45 3.60 26.17
C SER A 25 -1.59 2.46 25.60
N ASP A 26 -2.21 1.34 25.21
CA ASP A 26 -1.59 0.17 24.59
C ASP A 26 -1.81 0.08 23.07
N LEU A 27 -2.27 1.18 22.45
CA LEU A 27 -2.67 1.19 21.03
C LEU A 27 -1.55 0.74 20.09
N VAL A 28 -0.34 1.27 20.28
CA VAL A 28 0.83 0.93 19.44
C VAL A 28 1.16 -0.56 19.53
N GLU A 29 1.15 -1.12 20.74
CA GLU A 29 1.39 -2.56 20.95
C GLU A 29 0.29 -3.40 20.31
N THR A 30 -0.98 -2.99 20.47
CA THR A 30 -2.12 -3.66 19.87
C THR A 30 -2.01 -3.66 18.34
N ARG A 31 -1.71 -2.53 17.70
CA ARG A 31 -1.52 -2.42 16.25
C ARG A 31 -0.33 -3.23 15.74
N ASN A 32 0.76 -3.26 16.48
CA ASN A 32 1.91 -4.11 16.14
C ASN A 32 1.53 -5.61 16.18
N ARG A 33 0.69 -6.03 17.12
CA ARG A 33 0.16 -7.39 17.17
C ARG A 33 -0.78 -7.70 16.01
N GLU A 34 -1.70 -6.78 15.70
CA GLU A 34 -2.63 -6.91 14.58
C GLU A 34 -1.90 -7.02 13.24
N VAL A 35 -0.91 -6.16 12.98
CA VAL A 35 -0.14 -6.20 11.74
C VAL A 35 0.71 -7.47 11.61
N LYS A 36 1.27 -7.98 12.72
CA LYS A 36 1.99 -9.26 12.72
C LYS A 36 1.07 -10.42 12.37
N GLN A 37 -0.12 -10.45 12.95
CA GLN A 37 -1.12 -11.48 12.67
C GLN A 37 -1.58 -11.42 11.20
N ALA A 38 -1.91 -10.23 10.70
CA ALA A 38 -2.30 -10.01 9.30
C ALA A 38 -1.17 -10.40 8.33
N SER A 39 0.07 -10.02 8.63
CA SER A 39 1.26 -10.37 7.85
C SER A 39 1.43 -11.90 7.73
N GLY A 40 1.28 -12.63 8.83
CA GLY A 40 1.32 -14.10 8.84
C GLY A 40 0.20 -14.73 8.01
N MET A 41 -1.03 -14.22 8.14
CA MET A 41 -2.17 -14.72 7.36
C MET A 41 -2.00 -14.46 5.86
N LEU A 42 -1.51 -13.28 5.48
CA LEU A 42 -1.21 -12.92 4.10
C LEU A 42 0.02 -13.64 3.53
N GLY A 43 0.91 -14.14 4.41
CA GLY A 43 2.09 -14.89 4.04
C GLY A 43 3.25 -14.03 3.57
N PHE A 44 3.42 -12.83 4.15
CA PHE A 44 4.61 -12.02 3.91
C PHE A 44 5.86 -12.73 4.45
N LYS A 45 6.93 -12.73 3.67
CA LYS A 45 8.22 -13.34 4.04
C LYS A 45 8.94 -12.52 5.12
N SER A 46 8.84 -11.20 5.06
CA SER A 46 9.36 -10.31 6.10
C SER A 46 8.39 -9.18 6.40
N LEU A 47 8.46 -8.67 7.64
CA LEU A 47 7.73 -7.51 8.13
C LEU A 47 8.74 -6.53 8.75
N HIS A 48 8.76 -5.30 8.25
CA HIS A 48 9.57 -4.21 8.76
C HIS A 48 8.64 -3.13 9.34
N CYS A 49 8.72 -2.87 10.65
CA CYS A 49 7.98 -1.80 11.30
C CYS A 49 8.96 -0.68 11.68
N TRP A 50 8.71 0.54 11.19
CA TRP A 50 9.64 1.66 11.32
C TRP A 50 9.33 2.62 12.46
N SER A 51 8.09 2.63 12.94
CA SER A 51 7.66 3.47 14.07
C SER A 51 7.85 4.98 13.85
N GLU A 52 7.73 5.46 12.61
CA GLU A 52 7.66 6.90 12.36
C GLU A 52 6.36 7.47 12.99
N PRO A 53 6.34 8.76 13.38
CA PRO A 53 5.19 9.34 14.03
C PRO A 53 3.93 9.32 13.15
N ASP A 54 2.84 8.73 13.65
CA ASP A 54 1.53 8.71 12.97
C ASP A 54 1.01 10.13 12.74
N ARG A 55 0.51 10.42 11.53
CA ARG A 55 0.08 11.71 10.96
C ARG A 55 1.19 12.73 10.72
N PHE A 56 2.43 12.36 10.92
CA PHE A 56 3.60 13.23 10.75
C PHE A 56 4.75 12.53 10.02
N LEU A 57 4.41 11.57 9.16
CA LEU A 57 5.42 10.95 8.30
C LEU A 57 6.05 12.05 7.42
N ASP A 58 7.34 12.32 7.64
CA ASP A 58 8.10 13.28 6.87
C ASP A 58 9.12 12.53 5.99
N PRO A 59 9.05 12.64 4.66
CA PRO A 59 9.98 12.01 3.73
C PRO A 59 11.37 12.70 3.74
N THR A 60 12.03 12.70 4.88
CA THR A 60 13.40 13.19 5.03
C THR A 60 14.40 12.33 4.24
N GLU A 61 15.58 12.87 3.97
CA GLU A 61 16.64 12.14 3.25
C GLU A 61 17.00 10.83 3.95
N ASP A 62 17.05 10.81 5.29
CA ASP A 62 17.39 9.62 6.08
C ASP A 62 16.34 8.50 5.89
N ILE A 63 15.05 8.85 5.85
CA ILE A 63 13.97 7.88 5.65
C ILE A 63 13.93 7.41 4.18
N ILE A 64 14.24 8.30 3.23
CA ILE A 64 14.39 7.94 1.82
C ILE A 64 15.56 6.96 1.64
N GLU A 65 16.72 7.22 2.29
CA GLU A 65 17.86 6.30 2.27
C GLU A 65 17.50 4.94 2.86
N LYS A 66 16.81 4.93 3.99
CA LYS A 66 16.33 3.69 4.63
C LYS A 66 15.42 2.89 3.69
N ALA A 67 14.49 3.56 2.99
CA ALA A 67 13.62 2.92 2.01
C ALA A 67 14.41 2.37 0.81
N SER A 68 15.35 3.17 0.30
CA SER A 68 16.24 2.77 -0.79
C SER A 68 17.05 1.54 -0.42
N GLY A 69 17.62 1.49 0.80
CA GLY A 69 18.36 0.34 1.32
C GLY A 69 17.52 -0.92 1.38
N VAL A 70 16.30 -0.85 1.92
CA VAL A 70 15.39 -2.02 1.96
C VAL A 70 15.06 -2.53 0.56
N ILE A 71 14.81 -1.64 -0.40
CA ILE A 71 14.52 -2.05 -1.79
C ILE A 71 15.77 -2.69 -2.43
N GLN A 72 16.97 -2.14 -2.19
CA GLN A 72 18.22 -2.70 -2.72
C GLN A 72 18.56 -4.06 -2.10
N ASP A 73 18.30 -4.26 -0.81
CA ASP A 73 18.55 -5.53 -0.13
C ASP A 73 17.60 -6.65 -0.60
N LEU A 74 16.34 -6.29 -0.87
CA LEU A 74 15.31 -7.25 -1.27
C LEU A 74 15.25 -7.50 -2.78
N LEU A 75 15.75 -6.58 -3.61
CA LEU A 75 15.70 -6.62 -5.08
C LEU A 75 14.31 -7.02 -5.63
N PRO A 76 13.23 -6.37 -5.23
CA PRO A 76 11.89 -6.76 -5.67
C PRO A 76 11.66 -6.39 -7.14
N SER A 77 10.95 -7.23 -7.88
CA SER A 77 10.52 -6.87 -9.25
C SER A 77 9.49 -5.73 -9.28
N THR A 78 8.73 -5.56 -8.20
CA THR A 78 7.64 -4.59 -8.10
C THR A 78 7.61 -3.98 -6.70
N VAL A 79 7.38 -2.66 -6.63
CA VAL A 79 7.15 -1.95 -5.37
C VAL A 79 5.75 -1.35 -5.39
N PHE A 80 4.93 -1.74 -4.41
CA PHE A 80 3.59 -1.20 -4.19
C PHE A 80 3.63 -0.09 -3.14
N PHE A 81 2.90 1.01 -3.39
CA PHE A 81 2.82 2.14 -2.48
C PHE A 81 1.45 2.84 -2.57
N PRO A 82 1.02 3.62 -1.56
CA PRO A 82 -0.24 4.36 -1.62
C PRO A 82 -0.33 5.31 -2.80
N GLY A 83 -1.53 5.56 -3.29
CA GLY A 83 -1.77 6.56 -4.34
C GLY A 83 -1.38 7.99 -3.88
N PRO A 84 -0.90 8.85 -4.80
CA PRO A 84 -0.45 10.21 -4.46
C PRO A 84 -1.61 11.15 -4.08
N VAL A 85 -2.85 10.82 -4.42
CA VAL A 85 -4.05 11.65 -4.17
C VAL A 85 -4.91 11.14 -3.02
N GLU A 86 -4.37 10.28 -2.15
CA GLU A 86 -5.03 9.81 -0.94
C GLU A 86 -5.38 10.96 0.03
N ILE A 87 -6.46 10.78 0.82
CA ILE A 87 -6.91 11.79 1.80
C ILE A 87 -5.93 11.88 2.96
N HIS A 88 -5.45 10.74 3.46
CA HIS A 88 -4.58 10.71 4.63
C HIS A 88 -3.19 11.30 4.33
N PRO A 89 -2.67 12.21 5.18
CA PRO A 89 -1.38 12.85 4.92
C PRO A 89 -0.22 11.84 4.85
N ASP A 90 -0.19 10.82 5.72
CA ASP A 90 0.87 9.80 5.71
C ASP A 90 0.82 8.92 4.47
N HIS A 91 -0.36 8.69 3.87
CA HIS A 91 -0.44 7.96 2.60
C HIS A 91 0.24 8.74 1.47
N ARG A 92 -0.02 10.06 1.38
CA ARG A 92 0.66 10.93 0.39
C ARG A 92 2.16 11.05 0.67
N ALA A 93 2.53 11.17 1.95
CA ALA A 93 3.94 11.19 2.36
C ALA A 93 4.64 9.86 2.01
N ALA A 94 3.99 8.71 2.21
CA ALA A 94 4.48 7.40 1.82
C ALA A 94 4.66 7.28 0.30
N ALA A 95 3.71 7.83 -0.49
CA ALA A 95 3.83 7.88 -1.94
C ALA A 95 5.07 8.68 -2.37
N LEU A 96 5.27 9.88 -1.81
CA LEU A 96 6.43 10.71 -2.07
C LEU A 96 7.74 10.03 -1.64
N LEU A 97 7.76 9.44 -0.45
CA LEU A 97 8.90 8.68 0.08
C LEU A 97 9.34 7.58 -0.88
N VAL A 98 8.39 6.71 -1.27
CA VAL A 98 8.69 5.57 -2.15
C VAL A 98 9.10 6.04 -3.54
N TRP A 99 8.42 7.08 -4.08
CA TRP A 99 8.80 7.65 -5.38
C TRP A 99 10.23 8.14 -5.41
N LYS A 100 10.65 8.92 -4.41
CA LYS A 100 12.03 9.41 -4.27
C LYS A 100 13.03 8.26 -4.07
N ALA A 101 12.69 7.25 -3.26
CA ALA A 101 13.54 6.09 -3.07
C ALA A 101 13.76 5.33 -4.40
N LEU A 102 12.71 5.12 -5.18
CA LEU A 102 12.80 4.49 -6.51
C LEU A 102 13.61 5.31 -7.50
N GLN A 103 13.47 6.64 -7.49
CA GLN A 103 14.29 7.54 -8.31
C GLN A 103 15.78 7.41 -7.98
N LYS A 104 16.10 7.29 -6.69
CA LYS A 104 17.49 7.22 -6.19
C LYS A 104 18.19 5.92 -6.59
N ILE A 105 17.47 4.79 -6.55
CA ILE A 105 18.05 3.46 -6.80
C ILE A 105 18.00 3.03 -8.27
N ARG A 106 17.24 3.72 -9.13
CA ARG A 106 17.10 3.30 -10.53
C ARG A 106 18.45 3.25 -11.25
N CYS A 107 18.71 2.14 -11.89
CA CYS A 107 19.87 1.95 -12.75
C CYS A 107 19.52 1.00 -13.89
N LYS A 108 20.43 0.80 -14.84
CA LYS A 108 20.18 -0.07 -15.99
C LYS A 108 19.95 -1.53 -15.61
N GLU A 109 20.63 -1.97 -14.56
CA GLU A 109 20.64 -3.36 -14.09
C GLU A 109 19.45 -3.68 -13.19
N PHE A 110 18.93 -2.67 -12.47
CA PHE A 110 17.85 -2.86 -11.51
C PHE A 110 16.97 -1.62 -11.39
N THR A 111 15.70 -1.80 -11.73
CA THR A 111 14.65 -0.81 -11.47
C THR A 111 13.33 -1.55 -11.24
N PRO A 112 12.81 -1.57 -10.01
CA PRO A 112 11.51 -2.19 -9.74
C PRO A 112 10.40 -1.46 -10.46
N GLU A 113 9.34 -2.20 -10.81
CA GLU A 113 8.12 -1.63 -11.37
C GLU A 113 7.34 -0.87 -10.29
N PRO A 114 7.06 0.44 -10.45
CA PRO A 114 6.27 1.20 -9.50
C PRO A 114 4.78 0.96 -9.73
N ILE A 115 4.04 0.63 -8.64
CA ILE A 115 2.58 0.47 -8.70
C ILE A 115 1.96 1.15 -7.49
N SER A 116 1.06 2.11 -7.68
CA SER A 116 0.30 2.65 -6.57
C SER A 116 -1.06 1.95 -6.41
N TYR A 117 -1.54 1.89 -5.15
CA TYR A 117 -2.80 1.29 -4.78
C TYR A 117 -3.70 2.26 -4.04
N GLU A 118 -4.98 1.94 -4.01
CA GLU A 118 -6.03 2.70 -3.33
C GLU A 118 -6.15 2.29 -1.86
N ILE A 119 -6.48 3.25 -0.99
CA ILE A 119 -6.79 2.99 0.41
C ILE A 119 -8.14 3.59 0.79
N GLY A 120 -8.25 4.92 0.80
CA GLY A 120 -9.43 5.64 1.26
C GLY A 120 -10.31 6.21 0.16
N VAL A 121 -9.79 6.34 -1.04
CA VAL A 121 -10.50 6.88 -2.20
C VAL A 121 -10.25 6.04 -3.44
N GLN A 122 -11.27 5.98 -4.31
CA GLN A 122 -11.08 5.42 -5.65
C GLN A 122 -10.33 6.44 -6.52
N ASN A 123 -9.08 6.13 -6.83
CA ASN A 123 -8.24 6.94 -7.71
C ASN A 123 -8.43 6.51 -9.17
N PRO A 124 -8.06 7.33 -10.16
CA PRO A 124 -7.87 6.84 -11.53
C PRO A 124 -6.94 5.61 -11.52
N ALA A 125 -7.37 4.54 -12.18
CA ALA A 125 -6.67 3.26 -12.20
C ALA A 125 -6.54 2.76 -13.63
N ASN A 126 -5.32 2.36 -14.03
CA ASN A 126 -5.04 1.75 -15.32
C ASN A 126 -4.86 0.22 -15.24
N MET A 127 -5.01 -0.34 -14.03
CA MET A 127 -4.99 -1.77 -13.80
C MET A 127 -6.04 -2.17 -12.76
N LEU A 128 -6.90 -3.12 -13.11
CA LEU A 128 -7.87 -3.73 -12.21
C LEU A 128 -7.54 -5.20 -11.99
N ILE A 129 -7.55 -5.64 -10.74
CA ILE A 129 -7.29 -7.04 -10.40
C ILE A 129 -8.55 -7.65 -9.81
N ASP A 130 -9.12 -8.65 -10.49
CA ASP A 130 -10.20 -9.47 -9.96
C ASP A 130 -9.75 -10.19 -8.67
N ILE A 131 -10.43 -9.89 -7.56
CA ILE A 131 -10.21 -10.51 -6.25
C ILE A 131 -11.44 -11.27 -5.75
N THR A 132 -12.35 -11.62 -6.65
CA THR A 132 -13.61 -12.31 -6.30
C THR A 132 -13.38 -13.53 -5.42
N THR A 133 -12.38 -14.34 -5.75
CA THR A 133 -12.07 -15.55 -4.98
C THR A 133 -11.32 -15.27 -3.67
N GLN A 134 -10.66 -14.13 -3.55
CA GLN A 134 -9.91 -13.71 -2.36
C GLN A 134 -10.73 -12.83 -1.41
N SER A 135 -11.92 -12.37 -1.80
CA SER A 135 -12.71 -11.39 -1.05
C SER A 135 -13.01 -11.83 0.40
N ARG A 136 -13.39 -13.09 0.61
CA ARG A 136 -13.61 -13.63 1.96
C ARG A 136 -12.34 -13.63 2.81
N GLY A 137 -11.21 -13.96 2.20
CA GLY A 137 -9.92 -13.93 2.89
C GLY A 137 -9.49 -12.49 3.21
N LYS A 138 -9.73 -11.53 2.30
CA LYS A 138 -9.49 -10.10 2.53
C LYS A 138 -10.33 -9.61 3.71
N ASP A 139 -11.63 -9.92 3.75
CA ASP A 139 -12.50 -9.58 4.88
C ASP A 139 -11.96 -10.16 6.20
N ALA A 140 -11.58 -11.43 6.23
CA ALA A 140 -10.98 -12.04 7.41
C ALA A 140 -9.70 -11.34 7.89
N VAL A 141 -8.86 -10.84 6.98
CA VAL A 141 -7.69 -10.01 7.32
C VAL A 141 -8.12 -8.65 7.85
N MET A 142 -9.12 -8.01 7.26
CA MET A 142 -9.65 -6.73 7.75
C MET A 142 -10.19 -6.82 9.18
N GLN A 143 -10.82 -7.94 9.56
CA GLN A 143 -11.31 -8.17 10.92
C GLN A 143 -10.19 -8.26 11.98
N ILE A 144 -8.95 -8.57 11.58
CA ILE A 144 -7.80 -8.59 12.49
C ILE A 144 -7.53 -7.19 13.07
N TYR A 145 -7.78 -6.13 12.29
CA TYR A 145 -7.54 -4.74 12.69
C TYR A 145 -8.67 -4.19 13.58
N ALA A 146 -9.03 -4.94 14.62
CA ALA A 146 -10.13 -4.62 15.53
C ALA A 146 -9.97 -3.25 16.21
N SER A 147 -8.74 -2.81 16.48
CA SER A 147 -8.47 -1.48 17.06
C SER A 147 -8.87 -0.35 16.12
N GLN A 148 -8.70 -0.53 14.81
CA GLN A 148 -9.07 0.46 13.80
C GLN A 148 -10.56 0.37 13.47
N ASN A 149 -11.12 -0.84 13.42
CA ASN A 149 -12.53 -1.09 13.11
C ASN A 149 -13.49 -0.53 14.19
N LYS A 150 -13.01 -0.29 15.41
CA LYS A 150 -13.76 0.40 16.46
C LYS A 150 -13.97 1.89 16.15
N GLU A 151 -13.02 2.50 15.47
CA GLU A 151 -13.05 3.93 15.13
C GLU A 151 -13.84 4.19 13.83
N ASN A 152 -13.87 3.22 12.94
CA ASN A 152 -14.57 3.34 11.66
C ASN A 152 -14.93 1.96 11.09
N ASN A 153 -15.95 1.89 10.24
CA ASN A 153 -16.40 0.64 9.60
C ASN A 153 -15.54 0.29 8.36
N TYR A 154 -14.23 0.15 8.55
CA TYR A 154 -13.30 -0.11 7.44
C TYR A 154 -13.59 -1.37 6.62
N PRO A 155 -13.98 -2.53 7.19
CA PRO A 155 -14.27 -3.72 6.40
C PRO A 155 -15.37 -3.49 5.36
N GLU A 156 -16.46 -2.83 5.76
CA GLU A 156 -17.59 -2.52 4.86
C GLU A 156 -17.18 -1.47 3.81
N LEU A 157 -16.48 -0.41 4.22
CA LEU A 157 -16.01 0.63 3.31
C LEU A 157 -15.07 0.08 2.24
N VAL A 158 -14.10 -0.76 2.62
CA VAL A 158 -13.18 -1.40 1.67
C VAL A 158 -13.92 -2.35 0.74
N ALA A 159 -14.87 -3.14 1.25
CA ALA A 159 -15.68 -4.02 0.41
C ALA A 159 -16.54 -3.22 -0.59
N ALA A 160 -17.04 -2.04 -0.22
CA ALA A 160 -17.78 -1.15 -1.11
C ALA A 160 -16.89 -0.57 -2.22
N LEU A 161 -15.65 -0.16 -1.90
CA LEU A 161 -14.66 0.28 -2.88
C LEU A 161 -14.32 -0.84 -3.87
N ASP A 162 -14.01 -2.03 -3.37
CA ASP A 162 -13.71 -3.20 -4.21
C ASP A 162 -14.90 -3.58 -5.11
N LYS A 163 -16.11 -3.42 -4.60
CA LYS A 163 -17.33 -3.64 -5.38
C LYS A 163 -17.51 -2.58 -6.47
N GLY A 164 -17.27 -1.31 -6.16
CA GLY A 164 -17.36 -0.20 -7.11
C GLY A 164 -16.44 -0.38 -8.32
N ARG A 165 -15.26 -1.01 -8.13
CA ARG A 165 -14.31 -1.28 -9.21
C ARG A 165 -14.78 -2.29 -10.26
N THR A 166 -15.87 -3.00 -10.00
CA THR A 166 -16.40 -3.98 -10.97
C THR A 166 -17.30 -3.37 -12.05
N PHE A 167 -17.55 -2.05 -12.03
CA PHE A 167 -18.49 -1.37 -12.93
C PHE A 167 -18.20 -1.65 -14.42
N SER A 168 -16.93 -1.67 -14.82
CA SER A 168 -16.49 -1.92 -16.21
C SER A 168 -16.04 -3.36 -16.48
N LEU A 169 -16.21 -4.27 -15.50
CA LEU A 169 -15.74 -5.65 -15.61
C LEU A 169 -16.91 -6.61 -15.90
N PRO A 170 -16.62 -7.84 -16.40
CA PRO A 170 -17.63 -8.86 -16.61
C PRO A 170 -18.45 -9.15 -15.33
N LYS A 171 -19.73 -9.51 -15.48
CA LYS A 171 -20.69 -9.75 -14.37
C LYS A 171 -20.25 -10.84 -13.39
N GLU A 172 -19.36 -11.71 -13.79
CA GLU A 172 -18.78 -12.78 -12.98
C GLU A 172 -17.80 -12.25 -11.93
N VAL A 173 -17.13 -11.13 -12.22
CA VAL A 173 -16.25 -10.44 -11.28
C VAL A 173 -17.10 -9.70 -10.25
N LYS A 174 -16.94 -10.08 -8.98
CA LYS A 174 -17.74 -9.55 -7.88
C LYS A 174 -17.02 -8.48 -7.07
N PHE A 175 -15.68 -8.57 -7.03
CA PHE A 175 -14.80 -7.63 -6.34
C PHE A 175 -13.50 -7.47 -7.14
N ALA A 176 -12.99 -6.24 -7.21
CA ALA A 176 -11.72 -5.94 -7.86
C ALA A 176 -10.98 -4.85 -7.07
N GLU A 177 -9.66 -4.89 -7.11
CA GLU A 177 -8.79 -3.83 -6.59
C GLU A 177 -8.25 -2.97 -7.73
N GLY A 178 -8.19 -1.66 -7.50
CA GLY A 178 -7.65 -0.68 -8.44
C GLY A 178 -6.20 -0.34 -8.16
N PHE A 179 -5.40 -0.26 -9.22
CA PHE A 179 -4.00 0.11 -9.18
C PHE A 179 -3.66 1.08 -10.30
N PHE A 180 -2.63 1.88 -10.07
CA PHE A 180 -1.99 2.64 -11.14
C PHE A 180 -0.57 2.12 -11.36
N ARG A 181 -0.33 1.57 -12.52
CA ARG A 181 0.95 1.02 -12.94
C ARG A 181 1.72 2.07 -13.72
N TYR A 182 2.86 2.50 -13.20
CA TYR A 182 3.76 3.45 -13.86
C TYR A 182 4.75 2.71 -14.74
N GLN A 183 5.22 3.38 -15.79
CA GLN A 183 6.34 2.85 -16.58
C GLN A 183 7.66 3.24 -15.91
N THR A 184 8.69 2.44 -16.11
CA THR A 184 10.04 2.73 -15.56
C THR A 184 10.57 4.10 -15.98
N LYS A 185 10.24 4.57 -17.19
CA LYS A 185 10.61 5.91 -17.64
C LYS A 185 9.97 7.03 -16.80
N ASP A 186 8.78 6.80 -16.24
CA ASP A 186 8.03 7.77 -15.46
C ASP A 186 8.76 8.13 -14.15
N LEU A 187 9.70 7.29 -13.68
CA LEU A 187 10.60 7.63 -12.59
C LEU A 187 11.53 8.83 -12.90
N GLY A 188 11.49 9.39 -14.11
CA GLY A 188 12.10 10.67 -14.45
C GLY A 188 11.28 11.89 -14.03
N LEU A 189 10.00 11.70 -13.73
CA LEU A 189 9.06 12.77 -13.39
C LEU A 189 9.24 13.20 -11.93
N SER A 190 9.05 14.49 -11.65
CA SER A 190 8.85 14.98 -10.31
C SER A 190 7.61 14.33 -9.67
N PHE A 191 7.47 14.43 -8.35
CA PHE A 191 6.29 13.89 -7.66
C PHE A 191 4.99 14.57 -8.11
N ASP A 192 5.05 15.86 -8.41
CA ASP A 192 3.92 16.64 -8.90
C ASP A 192 3.50 16.18 -10.31
N GLU A 193 4.44 16.05 -11.24
CA GLU A 193 4.17 15.49 -12.56
C GLU A 193 3.64 14.05 -12.51
N MET A 194 4.16 13.22 -11.62
CA MET A 194 3.67 11.86 -11.39
C MET A 194 2.23 11.88 -10.86
N THR A 195 1.89 12.84 -9.99
CA THR A 195 0.52 13.01 -9.48
C THR A 195 -0.43 13.42 -10.59
N HIS A 196 -0.02 14.37 -11.46
CA HIS A 196 -0.79 14.77 -12.64
C HIS A 196 -1.00 13.60 -13.61
N LEU A 197 0.01 12.75 -13.80
CA LEU A 197 -0.13 11.55 -14.64
C LEU A 197 -1.26 10.62 -14.16
N VAL A 198 -1.50 10.56 -12.84
CA VAL A 198 -2.61 9.79 -12.26
C VAL A 198 -3.95 10.51 -12.44
N ILE A 199 -4.00 11.84 -12.23
CA ILE A 199 -5.24 12.62 -12.26
C ILE A 199 -5.78 12.73 -13.69
N ASP A 200 -4.90 12.85 -14.67
CA ASP A 200 -5.23 13.13 -16.08
C ASP A 200 -5.48 11.84 -16.90
N LEU A 201 -5.59 10.66 -16.24
CA LEU A 201 -5.93 9.39 -16.89
C LEU A 201 -7.36 9.42 -17.44
#